data_1c623f3f7025be5da4c5cb0f24178f39
#
_entry.id   1c623f3f7025be5da4c5cb0f24178f39
#
_cell.length_a   1.000
_cell.length_b   1.000
_cell.length_c   1.000
_cell.angle_alpha   90.00
_cell.angle_beta   90.00
_cell.angle_gamma   90.00
#
_symmetry.space_group_name_H-M   'P 1'
#
loop_
_entity.id
_entity.type
_entity.pdbx_description
1 polymer ?
#
loop_
_entity_poly.entity_id
_entity_poly.type
_entity_poly.pdbx_seq_one_letter_code
_entity_poly.pdbx_strand_id
1 'polypeptide(L)'
;FLINDPNFRECIQILSHLKLNYWICYGTLLGIMRDKSLIPWDNDIDIGYWQIKNKDRIISAFISKGFTLKTKSFGKNYLLSFEKGNNRKIDINFHEIDKTGKYCFIRHYAMRNIFCRLIYVLSEGKNYKGRYSSIIKIFSFTSGFFKALKLKLEKLNLFYVDAGFKTKLKYFKYLKNINYYG
;
A
#
# COMPACT_ATOMS: atom_id res chain seq x y z
N PHE A 1 21.00 15.60 -5.21
CA PHE A 1 20.73 14.23 -4.75
C PHE A 1 19.64 13.59 -5.62
N LEU A 2 20.06 12.71 -6.53
CA LEU A 2 19.19 12.20 -7.60
C LEU A 2 18.87 10.72 -7.33
N ILE A 3 17.61 10.40 -7.02
CA ILE A 3 17.18 8.99 -6.93
C ILE A 3 17.01 8.43 -8.33
N ASN A 4 17.81 7.41 -8.64
CA ASN A 4 17.82 6.79 -9.96
C ASN A 4 16.85 5.61 -10.07
N ASP A 5 15.55 5.89 -9.86
CA ASP A 5 14.46 4.93 -10.08
C ASP A 5 13.42 5.58 -10.99
N PRO A 6 13.09 4.97 -12.15
CA PRO A 6 12.17 5.58 -13.13
C PRO A 6 10.77 5.78 -12.56
N ASN A 7 10.24 4.77 -11.83
CA ASN A 7 8.90 4.85 -11.26
C ASN A 7 8.82 5.87 -10.12
N PHE A 8 9.89 6.02 -9.32
CA PHE A 8 9.96 7.07 -8.30
C PHE A 8 9.86 8.45 -8.93
N ARG A 9 10.71 8.73 -9.93
CA ARG A 9 10.73 10.05 -10.60
C ARG A 9 9.39 10.37 -11.25
N GLU A 10 8.81 9.41 -11.98
CA GLU A 10 7.54 9.61 -12.66
C GLU A 10 6.38 9.79 -11.66
N CYS A 11 6.37 9.03 -10.55
CA CYS A 11 5.42 9.19 -9.46
C CYS A 11 5.44 10.61 -8.91
N ILE A 12 6.62 11.12 -8.57
CA ILE A 12 6.78 12.47 -8.03
C ILE A 12 6.31 13.53 -9.04
N GLN A 13 6.65 13.37 -10.33
CA GLN A 13 6.17 14.28 -11.39
C GLN A 13 4.64 14.29 -11.49
N ILE A 14 4.01 13.10 -11.48
CA ILE A 14 2.53 12.99 -11.51
C ILE A 14 1.91 13.71 -10.33
N LEU A 15 2.36 13.42 -9.11
CA LEU A 15 1.78 13.99 -7.89
C LEU A 15 2.00 15.49 -7.79
N SER A 16 3.17 15.99 -8.22
CA SER A 16 3.49 17.41 -8.28
C SER A 16 2.64 18.14 -9.32
N HIS A 17 2.46 17.56 -10.52
CA HIS A 17 1.58 18.12 -11.56
C HIS A 17 0.12 18.21 -11.10
N LEU A 18 -0.35 17.23 -10.33
CA LEU A 18 -1.65 17.25 -9.70
C LEU A 18 -1.77 18.28 -8.56
N LYS A 19 -0.68 18.92 -8.16
CA LYS A 19 -0.58 19.87 -7.02
C LYS A 19 -1.11 19.24 -5.72
N LEU A 20 -0.76 17.99 -5.46
CA LEU A 20 -1.17 17.27 -4.27
C LEU A 20 -0.16 17.47 -3.13
N ASN A 21 -0.66 17.59 -1.89
CA ASN A 21 0.17 17.58 -0.70
C ASN A 21 0.46 16.13 -0.29
N TYR A 22 1.56 15.57 -0.77
CA TYR A 22 2.02 14.24 -0.45
C TYR A 22 3.34 14.27 0.34
N TRP A 23 3.74 13.14 0.87
CA TRP A 23 5.05 12.95 1.50
C TRP A 23 5.56 11.53 1.23
N ILE A 24 6.88 11.36 1.34
CA ILE A 24 7.52 10.05 1.26
C ILE A 24 7.48 9.43 2.66
N CYS A 25 7.23 8.13 2.77
CA CYS A 25 7.09 7.45 4.06
C CYS A 25 7.76 6.08 4.07
N TYR A 26 7.72 5.43 5.23
CA TYR A 26 8.17 4.06 5.49
C TYR A 26 9.59 3.73 4.98
N GLY A 27 9.75 2.61 4.27
CA GLY A 27 11.02 2.13 3.73
C GLY A 27 11.66 3.10 2.75
N THR A 28 10.86 3.73 1.92
CA THR A 28 11.32 4.74 0.96
C THR A 28 11.95 5.94 1.66
N LEU A 29 11.29 6.49 2.69
CA LEU A 29 11.86 7.60 3.49
C LEU A 29 13.13 7.16 4.23
N LEU A 30 13.12 5.97 4.84
CA LEU A 30 14.27 5.45 5.55
C LEU A 30 15.51 5.35 4.65
N GLY A 31 15.36 4.79 3.45
CA GLY A 31 16.46 4.68 2.49
C GLY A 31 16.99 6.05 2.07
N ILE A 32 16.10 6.99 1.75
CA ILE A 32 16.49 8.35 1.37
C ILE A 32 17.25 9.06 2.50
N MET A 33 16.78 8.97 3.73
CA MET A 33 17.41 9.65 4.86
C MET A 33 18.73 9.02 5.27
N ARG A 34 18.80 7.70 5.29
CA ARG A 34 19.97 6.94 5.75
C ARG A 34 21.04 6.79 4.67
N ASP A 35 20.64 6.34 3.47
CA ASP A 35 21.53 5.85 2.42
C ASP A 35 21.61 6.83 1.23
N LYS A 36 20.84 7.90 1.25
CA LYS A 36 20.64 8.85 0.14
C LYS A 36 20.17 8.15 -1.16
N SER A 37 19.55 6.99 -1.02
CA SER A 37 19.06 6.14 -2.11
C SER A 37 17.84 5.35 -1.64
N LEU A 38 17.15 4.68 -2.57
CA LEU A 38 16.16 3.67 -2.19
C LEU A 38 16.85 2.42 -1.68
N ILE A 39 16.25 1.76 -0.70
CA ILE A 39 16.77 0.49 -0.14
C ILE A 39 16.83 -0.56 -1.27
N PRO A 40 18.00 -1.19 -1.56
CA PRO A 40 18.16 -2.06 -2.74
C PRO A 40 17.21 -3.25 -2.80
N TRP A 41 16.87 -3.83 -1.65
CA TRP A 41 15.98 -5.00 -1.55
C TRP A 41 14.51 -4.66 -1.31
N ASP A 42 14.19 -3.36 -1.21
CA ASP A 42 12.81 -2.88 -1.09
C ASP A 42 12.20 -2.78 -2.50
N ASN A 43 11.03 -3.40 -2.69
CA ASN A 43 10.40 -3.54 -3.99
C ASN A 43 9.27 -2.54 -4.22
N ASP A 44 9.08 -1.60 -3.29
CA ASP A 44 8.04 -0.59 -3.38
C ASP A 44 8.54 0.81 -3.05
N ILE A 45 7.72 1.76 -3.42
CA ILE A 45 7.86 3.20 -3.18
C ILE A 45 6.62 3.64 -2.43
N ASP A 46 6.82 4.00 -1.16
CA ASP A 46 5.74 4.38 -0.26
C ASP A 46 5.53 5.89 -0.25
N ILE A 47 4.34 6.30 -0.64
CA ILE A 47 3.88 7.69 -0.62
C ILE A 47 2.71 7.82 0.35
N GLY A 48 2.77 8.78 1.24
CA GLY A 48 1.67 9.18 2.10
C GLY A 48 0.85 10.31 1.47
N TYR A 49 -0.46 10.26 1.62
CA TYR A 49 -1.34 11.31 1.14
C TYR A 49 -2.53 11.54 2.08
N TRP A 50 -2.90 12.82 2.27
CA TRP A 50 -4.09 13.18 3.04
C TRP A 50 -5.34 13.07 2.19
N GLN A 51 -6.34 12.37 2.68
CA GLN A 51 -7.68 12.32 2.11
C GLN A 51 -7.86 11.47 0.83
N ILE A 52 -8.83 10.63 0.91
CA ILE A 52 -9.28 9.74 -0.18
C ILE A 52 -9.99 10.47 -1.34
N LYS A 53 -10.35 11.75 -1.14
CA LYS A 53 -11.18 12.53 -2.09
C LYS A 53 -10.64 12.62 -3.51
N ASN A 54 -9.31 12.63 -3.67
CA ASN A 54 -8.67 12.74 -4.98
C ASN A 54 -8.29 11.39 -5.61
N LYS A 55 -8.81 10.30 -5.09
CA LYS A 55 -8.45 8.95 -5.49
C LYS A 55 -8.61 8.73 -7.00
N ASP A 56 -9.76 9.06 -7.56
CA ASP A 56 -10.04 8.81 -8.98
C ASP A 56 -9.16 9.68 -9.88
N ARG A 57 -8.86 10.90 -9.47
CA ARG A 57 -7.94 11.79 -10.16
C ARG A 57 -6.50 11.25 -10.15
N ILE A 58 -6.06 10.68 -9.03
CA ILE A 58 -4.75 10.02 -8.94
C ILE A 58 -4.73 8.79 -9.85
N ILE A 59 -5.75 7.93 -9.79
CA ILE A 59 -5.85 6.72 -10.62
C ILE A 59 -5.75 7.10 -12.10
N SER A 60 -6.57 8.05 -12.56
CA SER A 60 -6.58 8.48 -13.96
C SER A 60 -5.22 9.01 -14.41
N ALA A 61 -4.54 9.80 -13.57
CA ALA A 61 -3.24 10.35 -13.90
C ALA A 61 -2.14 9.28 -14.01
N PHE A 62 -2.14 8.28 -13.12
CA PHE A 62 -1.18 7.17 -13.21
C PHE A 62 -1.46 6.26 -14.41
N ILE A 63 -2.72 5.95 -14.68
CA ILE A 63 -3.10 5.13 -15.85
C ILE A 63 -2.72 5.85 -17.16
N SER A 64 -2.94 7.17 -17.28
CA SER A 64 -2.55 7.94 -18.47
C SER A 64 -1.03 7.94 -18.74
N LYS A 65 -0.23 7.65 -17.72
CA LYS A 65 1.23 7.49 -17.81
C LYS A 65 1.65 6.02 -17.96
N GLY A 66 0.72 5.12 -18.23
CA GLY A 66 1.00 3.69 -18.49
C GLY A 66 1.20 2.84 -17.24
N PHE A 67 0.83 3.33 -16.07
CA PHE A 67 0.79 2.50 -14.86
C PHE A 67 -0.47 1.63 -14.85
N THR A 68 -0.36 0.45 -14.26
CA THR A 68 -1.48 -0.47 -14.00
C THR A 68 -1.84 -0.43 -12.52
N LEU A 69 -3.12 -0.22 -12.22
CA LEU A 69 -3.63 -0.29 -10.84
C LEU A 69 -3.77 -1.75 -10.41
N LYS A 70 -3.11 -2.13 -9.34
CA LYS A 70 -3.10 -3.50 -8.77
C LYS A 70 -3.95 -3.66 -7.51
N THR A 71 -4.37 -2.56 -6.91
CA THR A 71 -5.16 -2.61 -5.69
C THR A 71 -6.53 -3.21 -5.97
N LYS A 72 -6.77 -4.39 -5.44
CA LYS A 72 -8.12 -4.94 -5.36
C LYS A 72 -8.83 -4.20 -4.24
N SER A 73 -9.87 -3.45 -4.57
CA SER A 73 -10.62 -2.70 -3.57
C SER A 73 -11.45 -3.65 -2.70
N PHE A 74 -11.04 -3.80 -1.46
CA PHE A 74 -11.89 -4.31 -0.41
C PHE A 74 -12.53 -3.12 0.30
N GLY A 75 -13.76 -2.76 -0.10
CA GLY A 75 -14.53 -1.69 0.55
C GLY A 75 -13.88 -0.30 0.45
N LYS A 76 -13.37 0.22 1.56
CA LYS A 76 -12.69 1.51 1.60
C LYS A 76 -11.22 1.35 1.23
N ASN A 77 -10.79 1.90 0.10
CA ASN A 77 -9.41 1.81 -0.35
C ASN A 77 -8.54 2.84 0.37
N TYR A 78 -7.76 2.40 1.32
CA TYR A 78 -6.76 3.23 2.00
C TYR A 78 -5.38 3.14 1.35
N LEU A 79 -5.24 2.32 0.31
CA LEU A 79 -4.01 2.10 -0.45
C LEU A 79 -4.34 2.04 -1.94
N LEU A 80 -3.57 2.73 -2.76
CA LEU A 80 -3.49 2.52 -4.20
C LEU A 80 -2.12 1.97 -4.53
N SER A 81 -2.06 0.81 -5.19
CA SER A 81 -0.83 0.19 -5.64
C SER A 81 -0.76 0.21 -7.15
N PHE A 82 0.32 0.76 -7.70
CA PHE A 82 0.55 0.89 -9.13
C PHE A 82 1.83 0.17 -9.55
N GLU A 83 1.80 -0.45 -10.72
CA GLU A 83 2.96 -1.08 -11.33
C GLU A 83 3.19 -0.57 -12.75
N LYS A 84 4.46 -0.44 -13.14
CA LYS A 84 4.88 -0.12 -14.51
C LYS A 84 6.21 -0.79 -14.82
N GLY A 85 6.23 -1.68 -15.82
CA GLY A 85 7.41 -2.48 -16.16
C GLY A 85 7.86 -3.37 -15.00
N ASN A 86 9.15 -3.66 -14.98
CA ASN A 86 9.80 -4.47 -13.93
C ASN A 86 10.41 -3.61 -12.81
N ASN A 87 10.00 -2.35 -12.70
CA ASN A 87 10.48 -1.44 -11.69
C ASN A 87 9.69 -1.58 -10.38
N ARG A 88 10.13 -0.86 -9.33
CA ARG A 88 9.41 -0.83 -8.05
C ARG A 88 7.97 -0.41 -8.23
N LYS A 89 7.06 -1.07 -7.53
CA LYS A 89 5.66 -0.64 -7.46
C LYS A 89 5.55 0.63 -6.62
N ILE A 90 4.47 1.37 -6.83
CA ILE A 90 4.17 2.60 -6.09
C ILE A 90 2.96 2.35 -5.23
N ASP A 91 3.11 2.53 -3.93
CA ASP A 91 2.06 2.38 -2.94
C ASP A 91 1.70 3.77 -2.36
N ILE A 92 0.50 4.27 -2.69
CA ILE A 92 -0.03 5.52 -2.15
C ILE A 92 -0.93 5.20 -0.96
N ASN A 93 -0.45 5.51 0.22
CA ASN A 93 -1.09 5.25 1.50
C ASN A 93 -1.94 6.45 1.93
N PHE A 94 -3.26 6.27 2.05
CA PHE A 94 -4.17 7.32 2.48
C PHE A 94 -4.19 7.42 4.00
N HIS A 95 -3.98 8.65 4.48
CA HIS A 95 -4.00 8.99 5.89
C HIS A 95 -5.18 9.91 6.19
N GLU A 96 -5.79 9.75 7.34
CA GLU A 96 -6.90 10.58 7.80
C GLU A 96 -6.51 11.32 9.09
N ILE A 97 -6.96 12.55 9.22
CA ILE A 97 -6.84 13.30 10.47
C ILE A 97 -8.10 13.03 11.29
N ASP A 98 -7.95 12.71 12.56
CA ASP A 98 -9.08 12.49 13.45
C ASP A 98 -9.89 13.77 13.68
N LYS A 99 -11.10 13.64 14.19
CA LYS A 99 -12.01 14.78 14.45
C LYS A 99 -11.42 15.83 15.39
N THR A 100 -10.45 15.46 16.22
CA THR A 100 -9.80 16.40 17.16
C THR A 100 -8.66 17.19 16.52
N GLY A 101 -8.22 16.84 15.31
CA GLY A 101 -7.07 17.44 14.63
C GLY A 101 -5.73 17.15 15.30
N LYS A 102 -5.69 16.29 16.33
CA LYS A 102 -4.47 15.97 17.10
C LYS A 102 -3.75 14.72 16.61
N TYR A 103 -4.45 13.82 15.92
CA TYR A 103 -3.94 12.52 15.54
C TYR A 103 -4.12 12.26 14.05
N CYS A 104 -3.12 11.61 13.48
CA CYS A 104 -3.21 10.96 12.19
C CYS A 104 -3.65 9.51 12.38
N PHE A 105 -4.52 9.05 11.53
CA PHE A 105 -5.01 7.69 11.50
C PHE A 105 -4.58 7.02 10.18
N ILE A 106 -3.85 5.92 10.32
CA ILE A 106 -3.46 5.07 9.20
C ILE A 106 -4.29 3.80 9.31
N ARG A 107 -5.12 3.52 8.32
CA ARG A 107 -5.97 2.34 8.32
C ARG A 107 -5.31 1.21 7.55
N HIS A 108 -5.41 0.02 8.10
CA HIS A 108 -5.04 -1.23 7.46
C HIS A 108 -6.19 -2.21 7.53
N TYR A 109 -6.26 -3.09 6.55
CA TYR A 109 -7.12 -4.27 6.67
C TYR A 109 -6.31 -5.41 7.26
N ALA A 110 -6.73 -5.89 8.43
CA ALA A 110 -6.22 -7.13 9.01
C ALA A 110 -7.24 -8.25 8.84
N MET A 111 -6.79 -9.48 8.72
CA MET A 111 -7.70 -10.62 8.75
C MET A 111 -8.41 -10.66 10.10
N ARG A 112 -9.73 -10.84 10.08
CA ARG A 112 -10.60 -10.72 11.25
C ARG A 112 -10.16 -11.64 12.41
N ASN A 113 -9.74 -12.86 12.09
CA ASN A 113 -9.35 -13.84 13.09
C ASN A 113 -8.45 -14.92 12.49
N ILE A 114 -8.02 -15.86 13.31
CA ILE A 114 -7.17 -16.99 12.92
C ILE A 114 -7.80 -17.85 11.82
N PHE A 115 -9.12 -18.00 11.82
CA PHE A 115 -9.84 -18.78 10.82
C PHE A 115 -9.76 -18.11 9.44
N CYS A 116 -9.95 -16.78 9.36
CA CYS A 116 -9.74 -16.02 8.13
C CYS A 116 -8.30 -16.12 7.64
N ARG A 117 -7.33 -16.12 8.56
CA ARG A 117 -5.92 -16.31 8.22
C ARG A 117 -5.66 -17.71 7.65
N LEU A 118 -6.27 -18.75 8.21
CA LEU A 118 -6.17 -20.12 7.69
C LEU A 118 -6.77 -20.22 6.28
N ILE A 119 -7.97 -19.67 6.07
CA ILE A 119 -8.61 -19.61 4.74
C ILE A 119 -7.70 -18.89 3.74
N TYR A 120 -7.08 -17.77 4.12
CA TYR A 120 -6.14 -17.06 3.26
C TYR A 120 -4.98 -17.96 2.84
N VAL A 121 -4.29 -18.56 3.80
CA VAL A 121 -3.14 -19.42 3.56
C VAL A 121 -3.48 -20.60 2.64
N LEU A 122 -4.60 -21.27 2.90
CA LEU A 122 -5.07 -22.39 2.07
C LEU A 122 -5.52 -21.93 0.67
N SER A 123 -6.07 -20.72 0.56
CA SER A 123 -6.46 -20.14 -0.74
C SER A 123 -5.27 -19.83 -1.64
N GLU A 124 -4.11 -19.52 -1.08
CA GLU A 124 -2.88 -19.28 -1.86
C GLU A 124 -2.31 -20.59 -2.45
N GLY A 125 -2.50 -21.72 -1.80
CA GLY A 125 -2.07 -23.04 -2.27
C GLY A 125 -0.58 -23.06 -2.60
N LYS A 126 -0.22 -23.44 -3.85
CA LYS A 126 1.18 -23.50 -4.31
C LYS A 126 1.91 -22.15 -4.28
N ASN A 127 1.18 -21.05 -4.30
CA ASN A 127 1.74 -19.69 -4.31
C ASN A 127 2.10 -19.17 -2.91
N TYR A 128 1.73 -19.89 -1.85
CA TYR A 128 2.05 -19.49 -0.49
C TYR A 128 3.55 -19.57 -0.22
N LYS A 129 4.17 -18.45 0.22
CA LYS A 129 5.61 -18.33 0.49
C LYS A 129 5.96 -18.22 1.98
N GLY A 130 5.00 -18.45 2.88
CA GLY A 130 5.24 -18.33 4.32
C GLY A 130 5.91 -19.59 4.93
N ARG A 131 6.12 -19.53 6.26
CA ARG A 131 6.83 -20.57 7.05
C ARG A 131 6.38 -22.01 6.79
N TYR A 132 5.11 -22.23 6.47
CA TYR A 132 4.53 -23.57 6.27
C TYR A 132 4.28 -23.87 4.79
N SER A 133 5.03 -23.24 3.87
CA SER A 133 4.80 -23.37 2.42
C SER A 133 4.85 -24.81 1.92
N SER A 134 5.73 -25.66 2.45
CA SER A 134 5.83 -27.07 2.05
C SER A 134 4.56 -27.86 2.39
N ILE A 135 4.00 -27.66 3.58
CA ILE A 135 2.76 -28.30 4.02
C ILE A 135 1.57 -27.80 3.19
N ILE A 136 1.49 -26.46 2.97
CA ILE A 136 0.40 -25.86 2.19
C ILE A 136 0.40 -26.33 0.74
N LYS A 137 1.56 -26.59 0.15
CA LYS A 137 1.66 -27.16 -1.20
C LYS A 137 1.03 -28.54 -1.32
N ILE A 138 1.12 -29.37 -0.28
CA ILE A 138 0.48 -30.71 -0.25
C ILE A 138 -1.05 -30.57 -0.34
N PHE A 139 -1.62 -29.58 0.35
CA PHE A 139 -3.06 -29.31 0.35
C PHE A 139 -3.51 -28.36 -0.78
N SER A 140 -2.66 -28.10 -1.77
CA SER A 140 -2.97 -27.12 -2.84
C SER A 140 -4.19 -27.51 -3.69
N PHE A 141 -4.60 -28.75 -3.72
CA PHE A 141 -5.81 -29.22 -4.42
C PHE A 141 -7.09 -28.62 -3.81
N THR A 142 -7.08 -28.23 -2.53
CA THR A 142 -8.22 -27.57 -1.88
C THR A 142 -8.27 -26.05 -2.10
N SER A 143 -7.25 -25.47 -2.74
CA SER A 143 -7.11 -24.02 -2.87
C SER A 143 -8.28 -23.36 -3.60
N GLY A 144 -8.88 -24.02 -4.58
CA GLY A 144 -10.05 -23.54 -5.30
C GLY A 144 -11.27 -23.31 -4.39
N PHE A 145 -11.55 -24.26 -3.52
CA PHE A 145 -12.62 -24.15 -2.51
C PHE A 145 -12.35 -22.98 -1.55
N PHE A 146 -11.13 -22.88 -1.00
CA PHE A 146 -10.79 -21.80 -0.08
C PHE A 146 -10.76 -20.43 -0.75
N LYS A 147 -10.42 -20.34 -2.04
CA LYS A 147 -10.57 -19.09 -2.82
C LYS A 147 -12.04 -18.66 -2.92
N ALA A 148 -12.93 -19.58 -3.24
CA ALA A 148 -14.36 -19.28 -3.31
C ALA A 148 -14.92 -18.86 -1.94
N LEU A 149 -14.55 -19.57 -0.87
CA LEU A 149 -14.95 -19.23 0.50
C LEU A 149 -14.42 -17.85 0.91
N LYS A 150 -13.15 -17.57 0.65
CA LYS A 150 -12.54 -16.25 0.88
C LYS A 150 -13.34 -15.15 0.20
N LEU A 151 -13.61 -15.27 -1.11
CA LEU A 151 -14.38 -14.30 -1.88
C LEU A 151 -15.79 -14.10 -1.31
N LYS A 152 -16.46 -15.17 -0.87
CA LYS A 152 -17.77 -15.06 -0.22
C LYS A 152 -17.71 -14.26 1.08
N LEU A 153 -16.73 -14.56 1.94
CA LEU A 153 -16.55 -13.84 3.21
C LEU A 153 -16.14 -12.37 3.01
N GLU A 154 -15.34 -12.09 1.98
CA GLU A 154 -14.98 -10.73 1.58
C GLU A 154 -16.23 -9.94 1.14
N LYS A 155 -17.07 -10.51 0.29
CA LYS A 155 -18.34 -9.88 -0.13
C LYS A 155 -19.29 -9.58 1.05
N LEU A 156 -19.25 -10.42 2.08
CA LEU A 156 -20.05 -10.25 3.30
C LEU A 156 -19.37 -9.34 4.35
N ASN A 157 -18.20 -8.77 4.05
CA ASN A 157 -17.38 -7.98 4.98
C ASN A 157 -17.00 -8.75 6.27
N LEU A 158 -16.92 -10.07 6.20
CA LEU A 158 -16.59 -10.94 7.34
C LEU A 158 -15.13 -11.39 7.38
N PHE A 159 -14.36 -11.13 6.32
CA PHE A 159 -12.99 -11.62 6.18
C PHE A 159 -11.95 -10.68 6.81
N TYR A 160 -12.08 -9.39 6.60
CA TYR A 160 -11.18 -8.37 7.12
C TYR A 160 -11.84 -7.51 8.20
N VAL A 161 -11.01 -6.95 9.06
CA VAL A 161 -11.38 -5.89 9.99
C VAL A 161 -10.53 -4.66 9.69
N ASP A 162 -11.10 -3.50 9.95
CA ASP A 162 -10.39 -2.24 9.91
C ASP A 162 -9.50 -2.15 11.16
N ALA A 163 -8.20 -2.33 10.97
CA ALA A 163 -7.19 -2.20 12.00
C ALA A 163 -6.34 -0.97 11.69
N GLY A 164 -6.41 0.05 12.52
CA GLY A 164 -5.70 1.30 12.27
C GLY A 164 -4.67 1.62 13.33
N PHE A 165 -3.60 2.33 12.94
CA PHE A 165 -2.66 2.94 13.86
C PHE A 165 -3.00 4.42 14.05
N LYS A 166 -2.98 4.87 15.32
CA LYS A 166 -3.20 6.26 15.68
C LYS A 166 -1.87 6.87 16.11
N THR A 167 -1.41 7.89 15.40
CA THR A 167 -0.16 8.59 15.67
C THR A 167 -0.43 10.08 15.89
N LYS A 168 0.29 10.71 16.82
CA LYS A 168 0.15 12.15 17.07
C LYS A 168 0.55 12.95 15.83
N LEU A 169 -0.33 13.84 15.37
CA LEU A 169 -0.15 14.62 14.14
C LEU A 169 1.13 15.49 14.17
N LYS A 170 1.60 15.88 15.36
CA LYS A 170 2.85 16.65 15.51
C LYS A 170 4.08 15.99 14.84
N TYR A 171 4.11 14.67 14.76
CA TYR A 171 5.20 13.95 14.10
C TYR A 171 5.17 14.06 12.58
N PHE A 172 4.02 14.37 11.99
CA PHE A 172 3.87 14.55 10.54
C PHE A 172 4.17 15.98 10.06
N LYS A 173 4.15 16.99 10.96
CA LYS A 173 4.46 18.38 10.59
C LYS A 173 5.91 18.55 10.11
N TYR A 174 6.84 17.76 10.62
CA TYR A 174 8.24 17.79 10.22
C TYR A 174 8.48 17.26 8.80
N LEU A 175 7.62 16.39 8.28
CA LEU A 175 7.74 15.83 6.94
C LEU A 175 7.34 16.80 5.82
N LYS A 176 6.60 17.87 6.15
CA LYS A 176 6.19 18.89 5.17
C LYS A 176 7.33 19.79 4.69
N ASN A 177 8.39 19.92 5.46
CA ASN A 177 9.48 20.87 5.22
C ASN A 177 10.74 20.22 4.63
N ILE A 178 10.69 18.95 4.28
CA ILE A 178 11.81 18.29 3.62
C ILE A 178 11.64 18.51 2.12
N ASN A 179 12.45 19.41 1.56
CA ASN A 179 12.59 19.54 0.11
C ASN A 179 13.33 18.29 -0.41
N TYR A 180 12.62 17.42 -1.09
CA TYR A 180 13.18 16.23 -1.75
C TYR A 180 13.85 16.53 -3.08
N TYR A 181 13.76 17.80 -3.53
CA TYR A 181 14.42 18.36 -4.70
C TYR A 181 15.40 19.44 -4.22
N GLY A 182 16.68 19.11 -4.23
CA GLY A 182 17.73 20.11 -4.16
C GLY A 182 17.79 20.91 -5.45
#